data_b3534886a78cb571db327d9039c42300
#
_entry.id   b3534886a78cb571db327d9039c42300
#
_cell.length_a   1.000
_cell.length_b   1.000
_cell.length_c   1.000
_cell.angle_alpha   90.00
_cell.angle_beta   90.00
_cell.angle_gamma   90.00
#
_symmetry.space_group_name_H-M   'P 1'
#
loop_
_entity.id
_entity.type
_entity.pdbx_description
1 polymer ?
#
loop_
_entity_poly.entity_id
_entity_poly.type
_entity_poly.pdbx_seq_one_letter_code
_entity_poly.pdbx_strand_id
1 'polypeptide(L)'
;MIQTQNIGIPLGLLQNQYMPFTQPCPFPLIDDRDLCIDYRPPGPPGPPGPQGPVGPEGPQGPPGTLANVPVTLIDEATYTPTLDEYFLGIIYDGSVTVTLPAGTLGKVFIVKDAVGDAETNPITINTTGSSIDGLGSYTLNIDWSSVTLVYNGIEWNVV
;
A
#
# COMPACT_ATOMS: atom_id res chain seq x y z
N MET A 1 9.62 -46.56 29.96
CA MET A 1 10.98 -46.11 29.61
C MET A 1 11.41 -46.85 28.39
N ILE A 2 11.33 -46.25 27.22
CA ILE A 2 11.81 -46.81 25.98
C ILE A 2 12.91 -45.86 25.49
N GLN A 3 14.15 -46.34 25.54
CA GLN A 3 15.32 -45.66 24.98
C GLN A 3 15.34 -45.80 23.48
N THR A 4 15.24 -44.72 22.74
CA THR A 4 15.55 -44.68 21.31
C THR A 4 17.06 -44.47 21.15
N GLN A 5 17.76 -45.49 20.67
CA GLN A 5 19.15 -45.40 20.27
C GLN A 5 19.27 -44.66 18.96
N ASN A 6 19.99 -43.56 19.02
CA ASN A 6 20.37 -42.73 17.87
C ASN A 6 21.55 -43.42 17.16
N ILE A 7 21.27 -44.09 16.02
CA ILE A 7 22.33 -44.67 15.19
C ILE A 7 22.86 -43.53 14.31
N GLY A 8 23.93 -42.90 14.78
CA GLY A 8 24.71 -41.95 14.00
C GLY A 8 25.37 -42.62 12.81
N ILE A 9 24.95 -42.28 11.61
CA ILE A 9 25.69 -42.62 10.38
C ILE A 9 26.77 -41.56 10.23
N PRO A 10 28.07 -41.92 10.24
CA PRO A 10 29.13 -40.96 10.02
C PRO A 10 29.10 -40.49 8.55
N LEU A 11 28.90 -39.20 8.34
CA LEU A 11 29.21 -38.53 7.09
C LEU A 11 30.75 -38.51 6.91
N GLY A 12 31.27 -39.59 6.35
CA GLY A 12 32.68 -39.67 6.04
C GLY A 12 32.90 -40.44 4.76
N LEU A 13 33.48 -39.73 3.80
CA LEU A 13 34.21 -40.32 2.66
C LEU A 13 33.36 -40.84 1.50
N LEU A 14 32.74 -39.96 0.75
CA LEU A 14 32.78 -40.10 -0.69
C LEU A 14 34.04 -39.38 -1.22
N GLN A 15 35.20 -39.94 -0.90
CA GLN A 15 36.39 -39.68 -1.69
C GLN A 15 36.19 -40.32 -3.05
N ASN A 16 36.03 -39.47 -4.04
CA ASN A 16 36.07 -39.82 -5.44
C ASN A 16 37.50 -40.35 -5.75
N GLN A 17 37.70 -41.64 -5.57
CA GLN A 17 38.95 -42.28 -5.99
C GLN A 17 38.98 -42.29 -7.51
N TYR A 18 39.65 -41.30 -8.08
CA TYR A 18 40.13 -41.35 -9.43
C TYR A 18 41.12 -42.54 -9.49
N MET A 19 40.65 -43.70 -9.95
CA MET A 19 41.56 -44.79 -10.34
C MET A 19 42.22 -44.38 -11.67
N PRO A 20 43.54 -44.22 -11.71
CA PRO A 20 44.20 -44.07 -12.98
C PRO A 20 44.03 -45.39 -13.75
N PHE A 21 43.30 -45.39 -14.83
CA PHE A 21 43.22 -46.48 -15.77
C PHE A 21 44.57 -46.61 -16.51
N THR A 22 45.50 -47.35 -15.90
CA THR A 22 46.62 -47.93 -16.56
C THR A 22 46.44 -49.46 -16.54
N GLN A 23 45.35 -49.96 -17.11
CA GLN A 23 45.27 -51.40 -17.43
C GLN A 23 45.68 -51.52 -18.89
N PRO A 24 46.77 -52.31 -19.16
CA PRO A 24 47.05 -52.76 -20.51
C PRO A 24 45.90 -53.62 -21.00
N CYS A 25 45.58 -53.55 -22.28
CA CYS A 25 44.57 -54.40 -22.94
C CYS A 25 44.78 -55.83 -22.62
N PRO A 26 43.81 -56.58 -22.07
CA PRO A 26 44.04 -57.97 -21.60
C PRO A 26 44.03 -59.02 -22.69
N PHE A 27 44.05 -58.64 -23.96
CA PHE A 27 44.10 -59.65 -25.07
C PHE A 27 45.32 -59.44 -25.92
N PRO A 28 45.99 -60.56 -26.31
CA PRO A 28 47.12 -60.57 -27.25
C PRO A 28 46.62 -60.08 -28.63
N LEU A 29 47.28 -59.04 -29.18
CA LEU A 29 47.02 -58.53 -30.51
C LEU A 29 47.18 -59.60 -31.54
N ILE A 30 46.13 -59.93 -32.29
CA ILE A 30 46.13 -60.97 -33.33
C ILE A 30 46.32 -60.38 -34.73
N ASP A 31 46.14 -59.02 -34.90
CA ASP A 31 46.34 -58.36 -36.20
C ASP A 31 46.63 -56.88 -36.02
N ASP A 32 47.46 -56.33 -36.91
CA ASP A 32 47.94 -54.90 -36.94
C ASP A 32 46.82 -53.84 -37.23
N ARG A 33 45.55 -54.23 -37.11
CA ARG A 33 44.38 -53.40 -37.41
C ARG A 33 43.42 -53.16 -36.22
N ASP A 34 43.73 -53.75 -35.06
CA ASP A 34 42.93 -53.52 -33.88
C ASP A 34 43.31 -52.15 -33.24
N LEU A 35 42.74 -51.14 -33.79
CA LEU A 35 42.81 -49.80 -33.21
C LEU A 35 42.06 -49.84 -31.89
N CYS A 36 42.78 -49.82 -30.75
CA CYS A 36 42.17 -49.55 -29.46
C CYS A 36 41.65 -48.16 -29.50
N ILE A 37 40.35 -48.00 -29.77
CA ILE A 37 39.67 -46.71 -29.66
C ILE A 37 39.58 -46.39 -28.16
N ASP A 38 40.40 -45.48 -27.72
CA ASP A 38 40.36 -44.92 -26.36
C ASP A 38 38.99 -44.21 -26.17
N TYR A 39 38.00 -44.99 -25.73
CA TYR A 39 36.70 -44.48 -25.42
C TYR A 39 36.80 -43.63 -24.15
N ARG A 40 37.10 -42.37 -24.30
CA ARG A 40 36.94 -41.37 -23.24
C ARG A 40 35.48 -40.98 -23.20
N PRO A 41 34.75 -41.29 -22.12
CA PRO A 41 33.40 -40.77 -21.98
C PRO A 41 33.43 -39.25 -22.04
N PRO A 42 32.46 -38.60 -22.67
CA PRO A 42 32.35 -37.13 -22.67
C PRO A 42 32.42 -36.61 -21.24
N GLY A 43 33.17 -35.54 -21.02
CA GLY A 43 33.22 -34.88 -19.72
C GLY A 43 31.81 -34.43 -19.27
N PRO A 44 31.60 -34.26 -17.99
CA PRO A 44 30.32 -33.77 -17.48
C PRO A 44 29.95 -32.41 -18.10
N PRO A 45 28.66 -32.15 -18.32
CA PRO A 45 28.23 -30.83 -18.79
C PRO A 45 28.79 -29.73 -17.91
N GLY A 46 29.19 -28.61 -18.50
CA GLY A 46 29.63 -27.43 -17.76
C GLY A 46 28.54 -26.91 -16.83
N PRO A 47 28.91 -26.19 -15.79
CA PRO A 47 27.92 -25.56 -14.89
C PRO A 47 27.01 -24.60 -15.67
N PRO A 48 25.75 -24.43 -15.24
CA PRO A 48 24.87 -23.41 -15.81
C PRO A 48 25.51 -22.03 -15.78
N GLY A 49 25.28 -21.23 -16.80
CA GLY A 49 25.75 -19.86 -16.86
C GLY A 49 25.19 -19.01 -15.70
N PRO A 50 25.85 -17.92 -15.34
CA PRO A 50 25.35 -17.01 -14.31
C PRO A 50 23.98 -16.43 -14.71
N GLN A 51 23.14 -16.18 -13.71
CA GLN A 51 21.85 -15.53 -13.91
C GLN A 51 22.07 -14.14 -14.51
N GLY A 52 21.27 -13.76 -15.49
CA GLY A 52 21.32 -12.42 -16.09
C GLY A 52 21.07 -11.33 -15.05
N PRO A 53 21.54 -10.10 -15.32
CA PRO A 53 21.29 -8.96 -14.45
C PRO A 53 19.79 -8.69 -14.28
N VAL A 54 19.41 -8.18 -13.10
CA VAL A 54 18.05 -7.72 -12.85
C VAL A 54 17.72 -6.61 -13.85
N GLY A 55 16.53 -6.64 -14.41
CA GLY A 55 16.05 -5.60 -15.32
C GLY A 55 16.03 -4.22 -14.65
N PRO A 56 16.12 -3.13 -15.41
CA PRO A 56 16.04 -1.78 -14.86
C PRO A 56 14.70 -1.54 -14.15
N GLU A 57 14.74 -0.73 -13.10
CA GLU A 57 13.54 -0.28 -12.40
C GLU A 57 12.62 0.47 -13.38
N GLY A 58 11.29 0.26 -13.26
CA GLY A 58 10.31 0.95 -14.10
C GLY A 58 10.36 2.46 -13.90
N PRO A 59 9.92 3.25 -14.89
CA PRO A 59 9.88 4.69 -14.76
C PRO A 59 9.00 5.13 -13.59
N GLN A 60 9.39 6.22 -12.92
CA GLN A 60 8.60 6.84 -11.86
C GLN A 60 7.21 7.21 -12.42
N GLY A 61 6.15 6.97 -11.63
CA GLY A 61 4.80 7.39 -11.98
C GLY A 61 4.71 8.92 -12.20
N PRO A 62 3.73 9.39 -12.97
CA PRO A 62 3.53 10.82 -13.18
C PRO A 62 3.29 11.52 -11.84
N PRO A 63 3.72 12.79 -11.69
CA PRO A 63 3.36 13.61 -10.53
C PRO A 63 1.85 13.63 -10.33
N GLY A 64 1.39 13.56 -9.09
CA GLY A 64 -0.03 13.74 -8.76
C GLY A 64 -0.48 15.14 -9.24
N THR A 65 -1.61 15.20 -9.92
CA THR A 65 -2.27 16.47 -10.20
C THR A 65 -2.87 17.01 -8.91
N LEU A 66 -2.66 18.30 -8.60
CA LEU A 66 -3.42 18.98 -7.56
C LEU A 66 -4.89 18.95 -8.00
N ALA A 67 -5.68 18.08 -7.39
CA ALA A 67 -7.12 18.10 -7.59
C ALA A 67 -7.67 19.42 -7.02
N ASN A 68 -8.54 20.09 -7.76
CA ASN A 68 -9.28 21.23 -7.22
C ASN A 68 -10.11 20.75 -6.01
N VAL A 69 -10.12 21.55 -4.96
CA VAL A 69 -10.97 21.27 -3.80
C VAL A 69 -12.43 21.47 -4.24
N PRO A 70 -13.32 20.48 -4.04
CA PRO A 70 -14.74 20.65 -4.34
C PRO A 70 -15.33 21.79 -3.49
N VAL A 71 -15.93 22.78 -4.13
CA VAL A 71 -16.58 23.94 -3.51
C VAL A 71 -18.07 23.86 -3.79
N THR A 72 -18.88 23.88 -2.74
CA THR A 72 -20.33 23.95 -2.81
C THR A 72 -20.77 25.31 -2.22
N LEU A 73 -21.54 26.07 -2.98
CA LEU A 73 -22.19 27.29 -2.50
C LEU A 73 -23.62 26.98 -2.09
N ILE A 74 -23.98 27.36 -0.86
CA ILE A 74 -25.26 27.06 -0.23
C ILE A 74 -26.08 28.34 -0.16
N ASP A 75 -27.20 28.32 -0.88
CA ASP A 75 -28.18 29.43 -0.95
C ASP A 75 -29.54 28.95 -0.46
N GLU A 76 -29.56 28.32 0.72
CA GLU A 76 -30.77 27.81 1.36
C GLU A 76 -30.62 27.74 2.89
N ALA A 77 -31.73 27.82 3.60
CA ALA A 77 -31.76 27.86 5.06
C ALA A 77 -31.34 26.58 5.74
N THR A 78 -31.39 25.42 5.04
CA THR A 78 -31.03 24.10 5.57
C THR A 78 -30.28 23.32 4.53
N TYR A 79 -29.18 22.70 4.91
CA TYR A 79 -28.35 21.92 3.99
C TYR A 79 -27.77 20.67 4.65
N THR A 80 -27.71 19.57 3.91
CA THR A 80 -27.01 18.34 4.34
C THR A 80 -25.99 17.97 3.28
N PRO A 81 -24.69 18.18 3.55
CA PRO A 81 -23.65 17.88 2.57
C PRO A 81 -23.47 16.37 2.37
N THR A 82 -23.01 16.01 1.19
CA THR A 82 -22.56 14.65 0.85
C THR A 82 -21.11 14.43 1.27
N LEU A 83 -20.66 13.18 1.33
CA LEU A 83 -19.27 12.89 1.70
C LEU A 83 -18.26 13.26 0.60
N ASP A 84 -18.71 13.60 -0.62
CA ASP A 84 -17.83 14.03 -1.72
C ASP A 84 -17.50 15.53 -1.66
N GLU A 85 -18.27 16.31 -0.89
CA GLU A 85 -18.05 17.74 -0.72
C GLU A 85 -16.96 18.02 0.30
N TYR A 86 -16.34 19.19 0.21
CA TYR A 86 -15.24 19.56 1.08
C TYR A 86 -15.41 20.97 1.65
N PHE A 87 -15.58 21.98 0.78
CA PHE A 87 -15.74 23.37 1.16
C PHE A 87 -17.19 23.80 0.94
N LEU A 88 -17.83 24.24 2.02
CA LEU A 88 -19.22 24.69 2.06
C LEU A 88 -19.23 26.20 2.29
N GLY A 89 -19.48 26.97 1.25
CA GLY A 89 -19.61 28.46 1.32
C GLY A 89 -21.07 28.86 1.47
N ILE A 90 -21.43 29.44 2.59
CA ILE A 90 -22.79 29.91 2.83
C ILE A 90 -22.96 31.28 2.18
N ILE A 91 -23.91 31.38 1.26
CA ILE A 91 -24.26 32.60 0.52
C ILE A 91 -25.73 33.00 0.71
N TYR A 92 -26.48 32.26 1.53
CA TYR A 92 -27.89 32.53 1.84
C TYR A 92 -28.03 33.75 2.75
N ASP A 93 -28.95 34.65 2.40
CA ASP A 93 -29.29 35.83 3.18
C ASP A 93 -30.26 35.46 4.31
N GLY A 94 -29.75 34.85 5.37
CA GLY A 94 -30.50 34.39 6.54
C GLY A 94 -29.74 33.34 7.33
N SER A 95 -30.27 32.98 8.51
CA SER A 95 -29.68 31.94 9.34
C SER A 95 -29.74 30.59 8.64
N VAL A 96 -28.64 29.82 8.69
CA VAL A 96 -28.50 28.53 8.02
C VAL A 96 -28.24 27.41 9.03
N THR A 97 -28.85 26.26 8.79
CA THR A 97 -28.53 25.04 9.51
C THR A 97 -27.89 24.01 8.56
N VAL A 98 -26.62 23.70 8.80
CA VAL A 98 -25.91 22.62 8.11
C VAL A 98 -25.94 21.37 8.97
N THR A 99 -26.46 20.27 8.44
CA THR A 99 -26.48 18.98 9.16
C THR A 99 -25.47 18.02 8.55
N LEU A 100 -24.34 17.84 9.23
CA LEU A 100 -23.29 16.93 8.76
C LEU A 100 -23.77 15.47 8.78
N PRO A 101 -23.48 14.70 7.72
CA PRO A 101 -23.81 13.27 7.68
C PRO A 101 -22.96 12.49 8.69
N ALA A 102 -23.26 11.19 8.85
CA ALA A 102 -22.37 10.27 9.55
C ALA A 102 -20.99 10.28 8.88
N GLY A 103 -19.95 10.60 9.65
CA GLY A 103 -18.58 10.76 9.12
C GLY A 103 -17.91 9.44 8.81
N THR A 104 -16.92 9.49 7.94
CA THR A 104 -15.91 8.45 7.77
C THR A 104 -14.57 8.96 8.28
N LEU A 105 -13.76 8.08 8.88
CA LEU A 105 -12.47 8.47 9.47
C LEU A 105 -11.63 9.32 8.50
N GLY A 106 -11.20 10.50 8.97
CA GLY A 106 -10.41 11.44 8.18
C GLY A 106 -11.23 12.33 7.23
N LYS A 107 -12.57 12.24 7.20
CA LYS A 107 -13.41 13.17 6.44
C LYS A 107 -13.29 14.58 6.99
N VAL A 108 -13.15 15.54 6.08
CA VAL A 108 -13.01 16.96 6.39
C VAL A 108 -14.12 17.74 5.72
N PHE A 109 -14.72 18.68 6.46
CA PHE A 109 -15.54 19.75 5.94
C PHE A 109 -15.01 21.11 6.40
N ILE A 110 -15.08 22.09 5.52
CA ILE A 110 -14.84 23.49 5.85
C ILE A 110 -16.16 24.22 5.62
N VAL A 111 -16.71 24.82 6.67
CA VAL A 111 -17.90 25.67 6.57
C VAL A 111 -17.48 27.12 6.70
N LYS A 112 -17.87 27.95 5.74
CA LYS A 112 -17.47 29.35 5.61
C LYS A 112 -18.68 30.24 5.46
N ASP A 113 -18.76 31.27 6.28
CA ASP A 113 -19.60 32.42 5.97
C ASP A 113 -19.00 33.21 4.79
N ALA A 114 -19.60 33.06 3.61
CA ALA A 114 -19.08 33.62 2.37
C ALA A 114 -19.66 35.01 2.01
N VAL A 115 -20.64 35.49 2.78
CA VAL A 115 -21.24 36.82 2.59
C VAL A 115 -20.92 37.80 3.71
N GLY A 116 -20.50 37.31 4.88
CA GLY A 116 -20.07 38.16 6.00
C GLY A 116 -21.24 38.71 6.80
N ASP A 117 -22.22 37.86 7.11
CA ASP A 117 -23.41 38.25 7.90
C ASP A 117 -23.73 37.30 9.06
N ALA A 118 -22.79 36.38 9.39
CA ALA A 118 -22.98 35.39 10.44
C ALA A 118 -23.22 35.97 11.84
N GLU A 119 -22.83 37.20 12.10
CA GLU A 119 -23.12 37.89 13.35
C GLU A 119 -24.63 38.19 13.48
N THR A 120 -25.29 38.49 12.36
CA THR A 120 -26.73 38.73 12.28
C THR A 120 -27.52 37.47 11.98
N ASN A 121 -27.00 36.65 11.09
CA ASN A 121 -27.57 35.39 10.57
C ASN A 121 -26.66 34.19 10.87
N PRO A 122 -26.65 33.69 12.11
CA PRO A 122 -25.70 32.65 12.51
C PRO A 122 -25.88 31.34 11.73
N ILE A 123 -24.76 30.70 11.46
CA ILE A 123 -24.70 29.38 10.81
C ILE A 123 -24.59 28.32 11.90
N THR A 124 -25.59 27.48 12.04
CA THR A 124 -25.62 26.38 13.00
C THR A 124 -25.21 25.08 12.31
N ILE A 125 -24.23 24.39 12.86
CA ILE A 125 -23.75 23.11 12.36
C ILE A 125 -24.19 22.02 13.33
N ASN A 126 -25.00 21.10 12.85
CA ASN A 126 -25.46 19.89 13.56
C ASN A 126 -24.83 18.65 12.97
N THR A 127 -24.99 17.52 13.63
CA THR A 127 -24.52 16.21 13.15
C THR A 127 -25.62 15.15 13.22
N THR A 128 -25.50 14.15 12.37
CA THR A 128 -26.38 12.97 12.42
C THR A 128 -25.65 11.83 13.14
N GLY A 129 -26.09 11.50 14.36
CA GLY A 129 -25.62 10.33 15.11
C GLY A 129 -24.22 10.46 15.73
N SER A 130 -23.66 11.68 15.81
CA SER A 130 -22.38 11.97 16.46
C SER A 130 -22.42 13.33 17.16
N SER A 131 -21.29 13.76 17.75
CA SER A 131 -21.12 15.09 18.38
C SER A 131 -20.09 15.93 17.63
N ILE A 132 -19.96 17.18 18.01
CA ILE A 132 -18.87 18.10 17.62
C ILE A 132 -18.16 18.50 18.91
N ASP A 133 -16.93 17.99 19.13
CA ASP A 133 -16.15 18.19 20.38
C ASP A 133 -17.00 17.91 21.63
N GLY A 134 -17.80 16.83 21.63
CA GLY A 134 -18.70 16.44 22.71
C GLY A 134 -19.99 17.27 22.80
N LEU A 135 -20.22 18.25 21.92
CA LEU A 135 -21.41 19.10 21.87
C LEU A 135 -22.38 18.64 20.79
N GLY A 136 -23.66 18.98 20.93
CA GLY A 136 -24.71 18.64 19.95
C GLY A 136 -24.65 19.47 18.67
N SER A 137 -24.06 20.67 18.74
CA SER A 137 -23.97 21.61 17.63
C SER A 137 -22.79 22.58 17.81
N TYR A 138 -22.39 23.19 16.72
CA TYR A 138 -21.42 24.27 16.65
C TYR A 138 -22.03 25.45 15.92
N THR A 139 -21.77 26.69 16.36
CA THR A 139 -22.35 27.91 15.76
C THR A 139 -21.26 28.85 15.32
N LEU A 140 -21.27 29.22 14.04
CA LEU A 140 -20.54 30.36 13.49
C LEU A 140 -21.40 31.60 13.65
N ASN A 141 -20.93 32.59 14.40
CA ASN A 141 -21.63 33.85 14.71
C ASN A 141 -20.69 35.05 14.61
N ILE A 142 -19.66 34.96 13.80
CA ILE A 142 -18.73 36.05 13.50
C ILE A 142 -18.64 36.16 11.99
N ASP A 143 -18.81 37.37 11.48
CA ASP A 143 -18.76 37.67 10.05
C ASP A 143 -17.46 37.21 9.42
N TRP A 144 -17.55 36.64 8.21
CA TRP A 144 -16.42 36.11 7.44
C TRP A 144 -15.69 34.97 8.11
N SER A 145 -16.20 34.40 9.21
CA SER A 145 -15.55 33.29 9.88
C SER A 145 -15.69 31.96 9.10
N SER A 146 -14.87 31.02 9.46
CA SER A 146 -14.95 29.66 8.97
C SER A 146 -14.55 28.66 10.06
N VAL A 147 -15.03 27.44 9.95
CA VAL A 147 -14.63 26.34 10.81
C VAL A 147 -14.22 25.15 9.95
N THR A 148 -13.15 24.48 10.35
CA THR A 148 -12.75 23.20 9.78
C THR A 148 -13.14 22.10 10.74
N LEU A 149 -13.80 21.07 10.23
CA LEU A 149 -14.31 19.94 10.98
C LEU A 149 -13.70 18.66 10.44
N VAL A 150 -13.09 17.86 11.30
CA VAL A 150 -12.47 16.58 10.93
C VAL A 150 -13.13 15.45 11.72
N TYR A 151 -13.58 14.41 11.04
CA TYR A 151 -14.15 13.23 11.70
C TYR A 151 -13.05 12.27 12.15
N ASN A 152 -12.96 12.01 13.45
CA ASN A 152 -11.91 11.17 14.05
C ASN A 152 -12.27 9.67 14.13
N GLY A 153 -13.43 9.27 13.60
CA GLY A 153 -13.97 7.92 13.69
C GLY A 153 -15.04 7.74 14.78
N ILE A 154 -15.22 8.74 15.65
CA ILE A 154 -16.19 8.74 16.76
C ILE A 154 -17.06 9.99 16.65
N GLU A 155 -16.44 11.16 16.51
CA GLU A 155 -17.11 12.45 16.46
C GLU A 155 -16.38 13.42 15.52
N TRP A 156 -16.99 14.56 15.26
CA TRP A 156 -16.39 15.69 14.56
C TRP A 156 -15.58 16.55 15.53
N ASN A 157 -14.37 16.91 15.13
CA ASN A 157 -13.51 17.81 15.90
C ASN A 157 -13.28 19.11 15.15
N VAL A 158 -13.34 20.24 15.85
CA VAL A 158 -12.97 21.56 15.35
C VAL A 158 -11.43 21.67 15.38
N VAL A 159 -10.82 22.11 14.26
CA VAL A 159 -9.36 22.23 14.10
C VAL A 159 -8.98 23.56 13.48
#